data_6af6beef28c6135d3efb0f2951b445cf
#
_entry.id   6af6beef28c6135d3efb0f2951b445cf
#
_cell.length_a   1.000
_cell.length_b   1.000
_cell.length_c   1.000
_cell.angle_alpha   90.00
_cell.angle_beta   90.00
_cell.angle_gamma   90.00
#
_symmetry.space_group_name_H-M   'P 1'
#
loop_
_entity.id
_entity.type
_entity.pdbx_description
1 polymer ?
#
loop_
_entity_poly.entity_id
_entity_poly.type
_entity_poly.pdbx_seq_one_letter_code
_entity_poly.pdbx_strand_id
1 'polypeptide(L)'
;RNPAIDELLTLYVPVLIEHVTRRFRFDQNHAEDLVQDFVLKRILEQDLIGKADRSRGRFRSLLMSSLDRFVIDSIRRDNATKRMPDHAGRLDSVGDLQAHNTSSNADVFDSLWAKTVLQDALCHMKAQFEPDDPAWTVFVYRVLLPVFNTSEPVDYATLAIVCGLESER
;
A
#
# COMPACT_ATOMS: atom_id res chain seq x y z
N ARG A 1 -20.00 5.44 13.59
CA ARG A 1 -18.84 5.07 12.75
C ARG A 1 -18.26 6.37 12.21
N ASN A 2 -16.96 6.58 12.33
CA ASN A 2 -16.32 7.85 11.94
C ASN A 2 -15.93 7.75 10.45
N PRO A 3 -16.58 8.54 9.55
CA PRO A 3 -16.33 8.45 8.11
C PRO A 3 -14.87 8.70 7.73
N ALA A 4 -14.16 9.55 8.49
CA ALA A 4 -12.74 9.81 8.26
C ALA A 4 -11.85 8.58 8.52
N ILE A 5 -12.24 7.71 9.46
CA ILE A 5 -11.53 6.44 9.70
C ILE A 5 -11.81 5.47 8.56
N ASP A 6 -13.05 5.39 8.08
CA ASP A 6 -13.42 4.51 6.97
C ASP A 6 -12.65 4.89 5.68
N GLU A 7 -12.57 6.18 5.37
CA GLU A 7 -11.79 6.71 4.24
C GLU A 7 -10.29 6.39 4.39
N LEU A 8 -9.73 6.65 5.58
CA LEU A 8 -8.34 6.33 5.87
C LEU A 8 -8.05 4.84 5.70
N LEU A 9 -8.91 3.97 6.22
CA LEU A 9 -8.76 2.52 6.10
C LEU A 9 -8.83 2.06 4.64
N THR A 10 -9.70 2.64 3.84
CA THR A 10 -9.81 2.33 2.40
C THR A 10 -8.48 2.56 1.68
N LEU A 11 -7.77 3.63 2.02
CA LEU A 11 -6.48 3.95 1.42
C LEU A 11 -5.32 3.10 1.99
N TYR A 12 -5.34 2.83 3.30
CA TYR A 12 -4.20 2.19 3.96
C TYR A 12 -4.22 0.66 3.90
N VAL A 13 -5.40 0.02 4.00
CA VAL A 13 -5.50 -1.44 4.09
C VAL A 13 -4.80 -2.17 2.94
N PRO A 14 -4.95 -1.80 1.66
CA PRO A 14 -4.24 -2.45 0.57
C PRO A 14 -2.71 -2.38 0.72
N VAL A 15 -2.20 -1.23 1.16
CA VAL A 15 -0.76 -1.01 1.37
C VAL A 15 -0.23 -1.83 2.55
N LEU A 16 -1.03 -1.95 3.63
CA LEU A 16 -0.68 -2.78 4.79
C LEU A 16 -0.61 -4.26 4.43
N ILE A 17 -1.56 -4.76 3.62
CA ILE A 17 -1.58 -6.14 3.14
C ILE A 17 -0.32 -6.42 2.30
N GLU A 18 -0.02 -5.57 1.32
CA GLU A 18 1.16 -5.73 0.49
C GLU A 18 2.46 -5.67 1.30
N HIS A 19 2.52 -4.80 2.31
CA HIS A 19 3.66 -4.74 3.22
C HIS A 19 3.84 -6.07 3.99
N VAL A 20 2.77 -6.61 4.57
CA VAL A 20 2.82 -7.88 5.32
C VAL A 20 3.23 -9.03 4.41
N THR A 21 2.63 -9.13 3.22
CA THR A 21 2.95 -10.13 2.20
C THR A 21 4.44 -10.11 1.85
N ARG A 22 4.99 -8.93 1.55
CA ARG A 22 6.40 -8.78 1.12
C ARG A 22 7.38 -9.00 2.27
N ARG A 23 7.12 -8.39 3.42
CA ARG A 23 8.05 -8.40 4.55
C ARG A 23 8.14 -9.75 5.24
N PHE A 24 6.98 -10.38 5.47
CA PHE A 24 6.88 -11.63 6.22
C PHE A 24 6.72 -12.85 5.32
N ARG A 25 6.66 -12.64 3.99
CA ARG A 25 6.52 -13.69 2.97
C ARG A 25 5.28 -14.58 3.20
N PHE A 26 4.22 -13.98 3.66
CA PHE A 26 2.92 -14.64 3.77
C PHE A 26 2.20 -14.66 2.42
N ASP A 27 1.33 -15.63 2.24
CA ASP A 27 0.36 -15.59 1.15
C ASP A 27 -0.67 -14.46 1.37
N GLN A 28 -1.37 -14.12 0.31
CA GLN A 28 -2.33 -13.01 0.29
C GLN A 28 -3.41 -13.16 1.37
N ASN A 29 -4.02 -14.36 1.49
CA ASN A 29 -5.13 -14.60 2.40
C ASN A 29 -4.69 -14.44 3.86
N HIS A 30 -3.53 -15.00 4.21
CA HIS A 30 -3.00 -14.88 5.57
C HIS A 30 -2.61 -13.43 5.91
N ALA A 31 -2.07 -12.68 4.95
CA ALA A 31 -1.77 -11.27 5.12
C ALA A 31 -3.06 -10.44 5.33
N GLU A 32 -4.12 -10.73 4.58
CA GLU A 32 -5.43 -10.08 4.72
C GLU A 32 -6.03 -10.34 6.10
N ASP A 33 -6.03 -11.58 6.58
CA ASP A 33 -6.52 -11.94 7.91
C ASP A 33 -5.77 -11.20 9.02
N LEU A 34 -4.44 -11.15 8.93
CA LEU A 34 -3.60 -10.43 9.92
C LEU A 34 -3.88 -8.93 9.91
N VAL A 35 -4.05 -8.33 8.74
CA VAL A 35 -4.34 -6.89 8.64
C VAL A 35 -5.75 -6.59 9.12
N GLN A 36 -6.75 -7.42 8.84
CA GLN A 36 -8.11 -7.28 9.38
C GLN A 36 -8.11 -7.35 10.90
N ASP A 37 -7.41 -8.32 11.47
CA ASP A 37 -7.23 -8.48 12.92
C ASP A 37 -6.52 -7.27 13.54
N PHE A 38 -5.51 -6.73 12.87
CA PHE A 38 -4.81 -5.52 13.29
C PHE A 38 -5.73 -4.31 13.29
N VAL A 39 -6.50 -4.11 12.22
CA VAL A 39 -7.47 -3.01 12.12
C VAL A 39 -8.49 -3.10 13.26
N LEU A 40 -9.09 -4.26 13.47
CA LEU A 40 -10.06 -4.47 14.52
C LEU A 40 -9.46 -4.18 15.91
N LYS A 41 -8.39 -4.88 16.26
CA LYS A 41 -7.84 -4.88 17.63
C LYS A 41 -7.05 -3.61 17.96
N ARG A 42 -6.29 -3.04 17.02
CA ARG A 42 -5.41 -1.90 17.29
C ARG A 42 -6.01 -0.57 16.90
N ILE A 43 -6.68 -0.50 15.76
CA ILE A 43 -7.25 0.76 15.27
C ILE A 43 -8.60 1.03 15.92
N LEU A 44 -9.52 0.07 15.85
CA LEU A 44 -10.90 0.29 16.32
C LEU A 44 -11.07 0.10 17.83
N GLU A 45 -10.53 -0.97 18.42
CA GLU A 45 -10.71 -1.27 19.85
C GLU A 45 -9.75 -0.46 20.74
N GLN A 46 -8.48 -0.31 20.34
CA GLN A 46 -7.46 0.36 21.16
C GLN A 46 -7.22 1.82 20.79
N ASP A 47 -7.96 2.34 19.82
CA ASP A 47 -7.88 3.72 19.35
C ASP A 47 -6.44 4.19 19.04
N LEU A 48 -5.75 3.40 18.19
CA LEU A 48 -4.39 3.72 17.78
C LEU A 48 -4.31 5.09 17.09
N ILE A 49 -5.36 5.46 16.33
CA ILE A 49 -5.42 6.73 15.60
C ILE A 49 -5.55 7.90 16.57
N GLY A 50 -6.45 7.81 17.56
CA GLY A 50 -6.64 8.86 18.57
C GLY A 50 -5.42 9.06 19.48
N LYS A 51 -4.59 8.03 19.64
CA LYS A 51 -3.32 8.10 20.38
C LYS A 51 -2.15 8.61 19.55
N ALA A 52 -2.34 8.86 18.25
CA ALA A 52 -1.30 9.38 17.37
C ALA A 52 -0.95 10.81 17.77
N ASP A 53 0.30 11.04 18.15
CA ASP A 53 0.84 12.35 18.49
C ASP A 53 1.72 12.86 17.34
N ARG A 54 1.30 13.96 16.72
CA ARG A 54 1.99 14.58 15.59
C ARG A 54 3.41 15.03 15.93
N SER A 55 3.69 15.35 17.21
CA SER A 55 5.01 15.75 17.69
C SER A 55 5.99 14.59 17.76
N ARG A 56 5.50 13.34 17.84
CA ARG A 56 6.30 12.10 17.94
C ARG A 56 6.66 11.47 16.61
N GLY A 57 6.28 12.09 15.49
CA GLY A 57 6.65 11.61 14.18
C GLY A 57 5.47 11.43 13.21
N ARG A 58 5.76 10.82 12.07
CA ARG A 58 4.75 10.60 11.03
C ARG A 58 3.78 9.49 11.43
N PHE A 59 2.48 9.72 11.26
CA PHE A 59 1.42 8.73 11.50
C PHE A 59 1.71 7.38 10.81
N ARG A 60 2.20 7.42 9.57
CA ARG A 60 2.59 6.22 8.83
C ARG A 60 3.63 5.36 9.54
N SER A 61 4.63 6.00 10.14
CA SER A 61 5.67 5.29 10.90
C SER A 61 5.11 4.63 12.16
N LEU A 62 4.15 5.28 12.84
CA LEU A 62 3.42 4.70 13.97
C LEU A 62 2.61 3.48 13.51
N LEU A 63 1.85 3.62 12.42
CA LEU A 63 1.00 2.57 11.88
C LEU A 63 1.83 1.34 11.50
N MET A 64 2.93 1.54 10.78
CA MET A 64 3.85 0.48 10.34
C MET A 64 4.51 -0.24 11.51
N SER A 65 5.10 0.50 12.45
CA SER A 65 5.75 -0.12 13.61
C SER A 65 4.76 -0.87 14.49
N SER A 66 3.51 -0.41 14.57
CA SER A 66 2.44 -1.09 15.30
C SER A 66 1.99 -2.35 14.59
N LEU A 67 1.87 -2.33 13.25
CA LEU A 67 1.55 -3.50 12.43
C LEU A 67 2.65 -4.56 12.54
N ASP A 68 3.91 -4.17 12.35
CA ASP A 68 5.04 -5.09 12.44
C ASP A 68 5.09 -5.82 13.80
N ARG A 69 4.91 -5.08 14.89
CA ARG A 69 4.82 -5.68 16.25
C ARG A 69 3.64 -6.63 16.37
N PHE A 70 2.48 -6.24 15.85
CA PHE A 70 1.29 -7.07 15.90
C PHE A 70 1.49 -8.39 15.15
N VAL A 71 2.07 -8.36 13.95
CA VAL A 71 2.37 -9.56 13.14
C VAL A 71 3.40 -10.44 13.85
N ILE A 72 4.48 -9.87 14.38
CA ILE A 72 5.51 -10.62 15.13
C ILE A 72 4.88 -11.29 16.36
N ASP A 73 4.02 -10.59 17.10
CA ASP A 73 3.33 -11.15 18.26
C ASP A 73 2.34 -12.26 17.88
N SER A 74 1.71 -12.18 16.69
CA SER A 74 0.88 -13.24 16.14
C SER A 74 1.70 -14.50 15.82
N ILE A 75 2.81 -14.33 15.10
CA ILE A 75 3.74 -15.43 14.79
C ILE A 75 4.23 -16.13 16.08
N ARG A 76 4.57 -15.34 17.11
CA ARG A 76 5.02 -15.90 18.40
C ARG A 76 3.94 -16.72 19.09
N ARG A 77 2.69 -16.24 19.08
CA ARG A 77 1.55 -16.96 19.66
C ARG A 77 1.26 -18.26 18.92
N ASP A 78 1.26 -18.23 17.59
CA ASP A 78 1.02 -19.41 16.77
C ASP A 78 2.11 -20.48 16.95
N ASN A 79 3.37 -20.03 17.06
CA ASN A 79 4.49 -20.93 17.37
C ASN A 79 4.44 -21.49 18.80
N ALA A 80 3.96 -20.71 19.77
CA ALA A 80 3.76 -21.20 21.14
C ALA A 80 2.63 -22.24 21.21
N THR A 81 1.55 -22.05 20.47
CA THR A 81 0.41 -22.99 20.41
C THR A 81 0.80 -24.30 19.69
N LYS A 82 1.68 -24.23 18.67
CA LYS A 82 2.21 -25.40 17.94
C LYS A 82 3.28 -26.17 18.73
N ARG A 83 3.78 -25.62 19.84
CA ARG A 83 4.75 -26.27 20.73
C ARG A 83 4.04 -27.13 21.80
N MET A 84 3.20 -28.06 21.44
CA MET A 84 3.06 -29.30 22.17
C MET A 84 4.32 -30.18 21.89
N PRO A 85 4.83 -30.97 22.85
CA PRO A 85 6.23 -31.30 22.96
C PRO A 85 6.70 -32.35 21.93
N ASP A 86 7.08 -31.89 20.76
CA ASP A 86 8.04 -32.59 19.90
C ASP A 86 8.42 -31.69 18.72
N HIS A 87 9.54 -31.04 18.78
CA HIS A 87 10.35 -30.45 17.71
C HIS A 87 10.91 -29.09 18.10
N ALA A 88 11.97 -29.13 18.85
CA ALA A 88 12.91 -28.02 19.04
C ALA A 88 13.68 -27.81 17.72
N GLY A 89 13.28 -26.85 16.93
CA GLY A 89 14.05 -26.57 15.74
C GLY A 89 13.46 -25.59 14.76
N ARG A 90 13.02 -24.38 15.21
CA ARG A 90 12.78 -23.28 14.26
C ARG A 90 12.65 -21.90 14.96
N LEU A 91 13.62 -21.59 15.82
CA LEU A 91 13.59 -20.34 16.60
C LEU A 91 14.46 -19.23 16.00
N ASP A 92 15.32 -19.51 15.01
CA ASP A 92 16.30 -18.55 14.51
C ASP A 92 15.73 -17.49 13.53
N SER A 93 14.56 -17.76 12.92
CA SER A 93 14.00 -16.86 11.90
C SER A 93 13.28 -15.61 12.43
N VAL A 94 12.84 -15.60 13.72
CA VAL A 94 12.11 -14.46 14.30
C VAL A 94 13.05 -13.39 14.84
N GLY A 95 14.26 -13.77 15.26
CA GLY A 95 15.31 -12.84 15.71
C GLY A 95 15.82 -11.97 14.57
N ASP A 96 16.02 -12.56 13.40
CA ASP A 96 16.48 -11.84 12.19
C ASP A 96 15.43 -10.85 11.65
N LEU A 97 14.14 -11.12 11.83
CA LEU A 97 13.07 -10.20 11.41
C LEU A 97 13.03 -8.90 12.22
N GLN A 98 13.52 -8.91 13.46
CA GLN A 98 13.62 -7.69 14.30
C GLN A 98 14.82 -6.81 13.96
N ALA A 99 15.88 -7.38 13.41
CA ALA A 99 17.16 -6.68 13.17
C ALA A 99 17.23 -5.98 11.81
N HIS A 100 16.36 -6.30 10.84
CA HIS A 100 16.39 -5.68 9.51
C HIS A 100 15.69 -4.31 9.49
N ASN A 101 16.50 -3.28 9.62
CA ASN A 101 16.37 -1.90 9.14
C ASN A 101 14.96 -1.28 9.10
N THR A 102 14.61 -0.57 10.15
CA THR A 102 13.45 0.32 10.24
C THR A 102 13.44 1.39 9.13
N SER A 103 14.59 1.84 8.65
CA SER A 103 14.72 2.84 7.59
C SER A 103 14.36 2.28 6.20
N SER A 104 14.86 1.11 5.82
CA SER A 104 14.54 0.49 4.51
C SER A 104 13.05 0.13 4.37
N ASN A 105 12.39 -0.24 5.46
CA ASN A 105 10.98 -0.58 5.43
C ASN A 105 10.06 0.64 5.33
N ALA A 106 10.46 1.78 5.89
CA ALA A 106 9.73 3.04 5.74
C ALA A 106 9.74 3.51 4.29
N ASP A 107 10.88 3.38 3.60
CA ASP A 107 11.04 3.79 2.20
C ASP A 107 10.19 2.91 1.26
N VAL A 108 10.16 1.60 1.50
CA VAL A 108 9.31 0.67 0.74
C VAL A 108 7.82 0.99 0.95
N PHE A 109 7.42 1.21 2.20
CA PHE A 109 6.04 1.60 2.50
C PHE A 109 5.69 2.96 1.88
N ASP A 110 6.56 3.96 1.99
CA ASP A 110 6.32 5.28 1.40
C ASP A 110 6.18 5.18 -0.13
N SER A 111 6.93 4.31 -0.79
CA SER A 111 6.79 4.03 -2.23
C SER A 111 5.45 3.37 -2.56
N LEU A 112 5.03 2.36 -1.79
CA LEU A 112 3.72 1.70 -1.95
C LEU A 112 2.57 2.67 -1.70
N TRP A 113 2.68 3.47 -0.65
CA TRP A 113 1.71 4.51 -0.33
C TRP A 113 1.59 5.55 -1.45
N ALA A 114 2.72 6.07 -1.94
CA ALA A 114 2.74 7.04 -3.04
C ALA A 114 2.08 6.46 -4.30
N LYS A 115 2.35 5.18 -4.61
CA LYS A 115 1.70 4.48 -5.72
C LYS A 115 0.19 4.39 -5.55
N THR A 116 -0.29 4.03 -4.36
CA THR A 116 -1.73 3.91 -4.08
C THR A 116 -2.44 5.25 -4.22
N VAL A 117 -1.88 6.33 -3.62
CA VAL A 117 -2.44 7.68 -3.71
C VAL A 117 -2.47 8.16 -5.17
N LEU A 118 -1.41 7.88 -5.94
CA LEU A 118 -1.34 8.26 -7.34
C LEU A 118 -2.35 7.49 -8.19
N GLN A 119 -2.49 6.18 -7.96
CA GLN A 119 -3.51 5.37 -8.65
C GLN A 119 -4.92 5.87 -8.37
N ASP A 120 -5.24 6.17 -7.11
CA ASP A 120 -6.53 6.71 -6.71
C ASP A 120 -6.79 8.07 -7.37
N ALA A 121 -5.81 8.99 -7.34
CA ALA A 121 -5.91 10.28 -8.01
C ALA A 121 -6.13 10.14 -9.52
N LEU A 122 -5.44 9.21 -10.18
CA LEU A 122 -5.62 8.93 -11.61
C LEU A 122 -6.99 8.33 -11.93
N CYS A 123 -7.52 7.47 -11.06
CA CYS A 123 -8.87 6.95 -11.18
C CYS A 123 -9.92 8.05 -11.07
N HIS A 124 -9.77 8.95 -10.09
CA HIS A 124 -10.66 10.10 -9.92
C HIS A 124 -10.57 11.08 -11.10
N MET A 125 -9.35 11.35 -11.60
CA MET A 125 -9.17 12.17 -12.80
C MET A 125 -9.87 11.54 -14.00
N LYS A 126 -9.63 10.25 -14.26
CA LYS A 126 -10.24 9.54 -15.39
C LYS A 126 -11.76 9.59 -15.34
N ALA A 127 -12.36 9.50 -14.16
CA ALA A 127 -13.81 9.55 -13.98
C ALA A 127 -14.43 10.91 -14.35
N GLN A 128 -13.63 11.97 -14.52
CA GLN A 128 -14.10 13.28 -14.94
C GLN A 128 -14.10 13.47 -16.47
N PHE A 129 -13.55 12.51 -17.21
CA PHE A 129 -13.50 12.54 -18.66
C PHE A 129 -14.50 11.55 -19.24
N GLU A 130 -15.07 11.89 -20.40
CA GLU A 130 -15.86 10.95 -21.19
C GLU A 130 -14.99 9.73 -21.63
N PRO A 131 -15.59 8.56 -21.87
CA PRO A 131 -14.83 7.33 -22.16
C PRO A 131 -13.74 7.47 -23.26
N ASP A 132 -14.00 8.27 -24.28
CA ASP A 132 -13.12 8.46 -25.45
C ASP A 132 -12.61 9.90 -25.57
N ASP A 133 -12.53 10.63 -24.46
CA ASP A 133 -12.08 12.02 -24.45
C ASP A 133 -10.62 12.13 -24.96
N PRO A 134 -10.38 12.87 -26.04
CA PRO A 134 -9.04 13.06 -26.58
C PRO A 134 -8.06 13.67 -25.57
N ALA A 135 -8.54 14.52 -24.65
CA ALA A 135 -7.69 15.15 -23.63
C ALA A 135 -7.13 14.10 -22.66
N TRP A 136 -7.92 13.11 -22.26
CA TRP A 136 -7.44 11.98 -21.46
C TRP A 136 -6.41 11.16 -22.21
N THR A 137 -6.66 10.84 -23.48
CA THR A 137 -5.73 10.09 -24.33
C THR A 137 -4.40 10.83 -24.47
N VAL A 138 -4.42 12.12 -24.76
CA VAL A 138 -3.21 12.96 -24.83
C VAL A 138 -2.47 12.95 -23.50
N PHE A 139 -3.15 13.09 -22.36
CA PHE A 139 -2.53 13.07 -21.05
C PHE A 139 -1.84 11.71 -20.78
N VAL A 140 -2.49 10.60 -21.09
CA VAL A 140 -1.91 9.25 -20.92
C VAL A 140 -0.63 9.09 -21.75
N TYR A 141 -0.67 9.39 -23.03
CA TYR A 141 0.46 9.12 -23.94
C TYR A 141 1.61 10.12 -23.83
N ARG A 142 1.33 11.36 -23.39
CA ARG A 142 2.36 12.39 -23.28
C ARG A 142 2.90 12.62 -21.89
N VAL A 143 2.15 12.22 -20.86
CA VAL A 143 2.54 12.48 -19.47
C VAL A 143 2.70 11.16 -18.72
N LEU A 144 1.67 10.32 -18.67
CA LEU A 144 1.71 9.13 -17.82
C LEU A 144 2.70 8.08 -18.34
N LEU A 145 2.57 7.67 -19.58
CA LEU A 145 3.44 6.63 -20.13
C LEU A 145 4.92 7.01 -20.12
N PRO A 146 5.34 8.22 -20.54
CA PRO A 146 6.74 8.62 -20.44
C PRO A 146 7.29 8.61 -19.01
N VAL A 147 6.49 9.05 -18.03
CA VAL A 147 6.90 9.08 -16.63
C VAL A 147 7.06 7.68 -16.04
N PHE A 148 6.15 6.75 -16.36
CA PHE A 148 6.16 5.41 -15.76
C PHE A 148 6.97 4.38 -16.54
N ASN A 149 7.05 4.50 -17.85
CA ASN A 149 7.74 3.52 -18.70
C ASN A 149 9.08 4.03 -19.25
N THR A 150 9.51 5.22 -18.88
CA THR A 150 10.73 5.85 -19.42
C THR A 150 10.74 5.88 -20.94
N SER A 151 9.56 6.01 -21.55
CA SER A 151 9.36 6.08 -23.00
C SER A 151 9.33 7.53 -23.47
N GLU A 152 9.69 7.77 -24.72
CA GLU A 152 9.51 9.11 -25.30
C GLU A 152 8.02 9.44 -25.47
N PRO A 153 7.62 10.72 -25.25
CA PRO A 153 6.25 11.15 -25.47
C PRO A 153 5.84 10.98 -26.95
N VAL A 154 4.67 10.40 -27.16
CA VAL A 154 4.11 10.26 -28.54
C VAL A 154 3.86 11.65 -29.13
N ASP A 155 4.19 11.85 -30.41
CA ASP A 155 3.98 13.12 -31.10
C ASP A 155 2.49 13.42 -31.31
N TYR A 156 2.18 14.72 -31.47
CA TYR A 156 0.77 15.17 -31.58
C TYR A 156 0.10 14.71 -32.89
N ALA A 157 0.86 14.54 -33.99
CA ALA A 157 0.28 14.09 -35.23
C ALA A 157 -0.22 12.65 -35.13
N THR A 158 0.56 11.77 -34.50
CA THR A 158 0.15 10.39 -34.18
C THR A 158 -1.06 10.38 -33.23
N LEU A 159 -1.06 11.23 -32.20
CA LEU A 159 -2.18 11.32 -31.29
C LEU A 159 -3.47 11.84 -31.93
N ALA A 160 -3.38 12.77 -32.87
CA ALA A 160 -4.54 13.24 -33.64
C ALA A 160 -5.20 12.09 -34.40
N ILE A 161 -4.40 11.20 -35.01
CA ILE A 161 -4.90 10.00 -35.70
C ILE A 161 -5.57 9.05 -34.69
N VAL A 162 -4.93 8.79 -33.55
CA VAL A 162 -5.47 7.89 -32.50
C VAL A 162 -6.78 8.42 -31.93
N CYS A 163 -6.91 9.73 -31.79
CA CYS A 163 -8.13 10.37 -31.28
C CYS A 163 -9.20 10.60 -32.36
N GLY A 164 -8.95 10.20 -33.63
CA GLY A 164 -9.88 10.44 -34.73
C GLY A 164 -10.05 11.93 -35.10
N LEU A 165 -9.12 12.78 -34.67
CA LEU A 165 -9.09 14.20 -35.00
C LEU A 165 -8.41 14.34 -36.36
N GLU A 166 -9.20 14.48 -37.42
CA GLU A 166 -8.65 14.81 -38.72
C GLU A 166 -8.01 16.20 -38.66
N SER A 167 -6.76 16.28 -39.09
CA SER A 167 -6.09 17.57 -39.29
C SER A 167 -6.81 18.28 -40.44
N GLU A 168 -7.70 19.22 -40.12
CA GLU A 168 -8.12 20.22 -41.09
C GLU A 168 -6.88 20.99 -41.53
N ARG A 169 -6.53 20.79 -42.81
CA ARG A 169 -5.50 21.54 -43.51
C ARG A 169 -6.03 22.89 -43.94
#